data_cc2a6b40de8e69a97bb8a8e1b49c5e76
#
_entry.id   cc2a6b40de8e69a97bb8a8e1b49c5e76
#
_cell.length_a   1.000
_cell.length_b   1.000
_cell.length_c   1.000
_cell.angle_alpha   90.00
_cell.angle_beta   90.00
_cell.angle_gamma   90.00
#
_symmetry.space_group_name_H-M   'P 1'
#
loop_
_entity.id
_entity.type
_entity.pdbx_description
1 polymer ?
#
loop_
_entity_poly.entity_id
_entity_poly.type
_entity_poly.pdbx_seq_one_letter_code
_entity_poly.pdbx_strand_id
1 'polypeptide(L)'
;LYHFFTEKSPFSNIVKPTSIPTLDIIPETHELILLDKWMSRETRREYIFKDRLMPHLCDYDVVMFDNSPTWNHLVENSLAVSNNIIMPLGCNLLAYNASATNMESIWDFQEVMKLKKQNLIMFSTLLDRTSLSQQINAMYLQNYAEYMVSTPIRRSVKFEEALMSKQSILEYASTSIAADEYYQLILEEWYKINNQDPSCVAEISFKELTEA
;
A
#
# COMPACT_ATOMS: atom_id res chain seq x y z
N LEU A 1 -12.78 -2.57 13.59
CA LEU A 1 -12.51 -3.87 12.96
C LEU A 1 -12.60 -5.03 13.97
N TYR A 2 -12.04 -4.90 15.19
CA TYR A 2 -12.11 -5.92 16.25
C TYR A 2 -13.55 -6.35 16.59
N HIS A 3 -14.45 -5.39 16.77
CA HIS A 3 -15.86 -5.69 17.09
C HIS A 3 -16.60 -6.38 15.95
N PHE A 4 -16.23 -6.12 14.71
CA PHE A 4 -16.78 -6.84 13.56
C PHE A 4 -16.38 -8.32 13.59
N PHE A 5 -15.08 -8.61 13.73
CA PHE A 5 -14.61 -9.99 13.75
C PHE A 5 -15.07 -10.80 14.97
N THR A 6 -15.33 -10.14 16.09
CA THR A 6 -15.88 -10.78 17.31
C THR A 6 -17.41 -10.75 17.36
N GLU A 7 -18.09 -10.49 16.22
CA GLU A 7 -19.55 -10.51 16.07
C GLU A 7 -20.32 -9.54 16.98
N LYS A 8 -19.67 -8.47 17.44
CA LYS A 8 -20.27 -7.44 18.30
C LYS A 8 -20.80 -6.25 17.51
N SER A 9 -20.48 -6.15 16.21
CA SER A 9 -20.90 -5.03 15.37
C SER A 9 -21.02 -5.50 13.92
N PRO A 10 -22.06 -5.07 13.18
CA PRO A 10 -22.18 -5.33 11.77
C PRO A 10 -21.12 -4.55 10.94
N PHE A 11 -20.86 -5.01 9.72
CA PHE A 11 -19.89 -4.38 8.80
C PHE A 11 -20.20 -2.90 8.55
N SER A 12 -21.47 -2.53 8.39
CA SER A 12 -21.89 -1.14 8.17
C SER A 12 -21.47 -0.14 9.27
N ASN A 13 -21.19 -0.63 10.46
CA ASN A 13 -20.76 0.24 11.56
C ASN A 13 -19.27 0.56 11.53
N ILE A 14 -18.46 -0.28 10.88
CA ILE A 14 -17.00 -0.11 10.83
C ILE A 14 -16.54 0.67 9.61
N VAL A 15 -17.31 0.69 8.52
CA VAL A 15 -17.05 1.49 7.33
C VAL A 15 -17.50 2.93 7.56
N LYS A 16 -16.65 3.88 7.16
CA LYS A 16 -16.92 5.32 7.27
C LYS A 16 -16.70 5.98 5.92
N PRO A 17 -17.67 6.78 5.44
CA PRO A 17 -17.45 7.59 4.24
C PRO A 17 -16.40 8.66 4.52
N THR A 18 -15.66 9.03 3.49
CA THR A 18 -14.70 10.15 3.53
C THR A 18 -15.27 11.39 2.82
N SER A 19 -14.48 12.46 2.75
CA SER A 19 -14.81 13.63 1.94
C SER A 19 -14.78 13.36 0.43
N ILE A 20 -14.16 12.26 0.01
CA ILE A 20 -14.11 11.81 -1.38
C ILE A 20 -15.27 10.84 -1.59
N PRO A 21 -16.25 11.15 -2.47
CA PRO A 21 -17.49 10.37 -2.60
C PRO A 21 -17.29 8.88 -2.99
N THR A 22 -16.17 8.56 -3.63
CA THR A 22 -15.82 7.20 -4.08
C THR A 22 -14.88 6.47 -3.13
N LEU A 23 -14.59 7.03 -1.96
CA LEU A 23 -13.63 6.48 -1.01
C LEU A 23 -14.28 6.30 0.36
N ASP A 24 -14.38 5.07 0.80
CA ASP A 24 -14.69 4.68 2.17
C ASP A 24 -13.45 4.23 2.92
N ILE A 25 -13.46 4.32 4.23
CA ILE A 25 -12.36 3.88 5.09
C ILE A 25 -12.88 3.01 6.24
N ILE A 26 -12.11 1.98 6.56
CA ILE A 26 -12.22 1.28 7.85
C ILE A 26 -11.06 1.81 8.71
N PRO A 27 -11.33 2.75 9.62
CA PRO A 27 -10.28 3.40 10.38
C PRO A 27 -9.63 2.46 11.39
N GLU A 28 -8.33 2.68 11.61
CA GLU A 28 -7.61 2.03 12.71
C GLU A 28 -8.17 2.47 14.06
N THR A 29 -8.17 1.53 15.00
CA THR A 29 -8.50 1.78 16.40
C THR A 29 -7.45 1.10 17.29
N HIS A 30 -7.30 1.56 18.53
CA HIS A 30 -6.43 0.92 19.53
C HIS A 30 -6.71 -0.59 19.73
N GLU A 31 -7.85 -1.05 19.24
CA GLU A 31 -8.28 -2.45 19.33
C GLU A 31 -7.64 -3.37 18.29
N LEU A 32 -6.84 -2.85 17.34
CA LEU A 32 -6.11 -3.72 16.40
C LEU A 32 -5.13 -4.66 17.11
N ILE A 33 -4.53 -4.23 18.22
CA ILE A 33 -3.68 -5.09 19.05
C ILE A 33 -4.49 -6.25 19.64
N LEU A 34 -5.74 -5.98 20.04
CA LEU A 34 -6.65 -7.01 20.53
C LEU A 34 -7.09 -7.94 19.42
N LEU A 35 -7.25 -7.44 18.21
CA LEU A 35 -7.60 -8.22 17.03
C LEU A 35 -6.48 -9.21 16.69
N ASP A 36 -5.24 -8.76 16.60
CA ASP A 36 -4.09 -9.64 16.34
C ASP A 36 -3.98 -10.75 17.40
N LYS A 37 -4.12 -10.39 18.68
CA LYS A 37 -4.13 -11.34 19.79
C LYS A 37 -5.32 -12.31 19.75
N TRP A 38 -6.47 -11.88 19.29
CA TRP A 38 -7.64 -12.74 19.10
C TRP A 38 -7.39 -13.70 17.93
N MET A 39 -6.92 -13.20 16.79
CA MET A 39 -6.59 -13.99 15.60
C MET A 39 -5.61 -15.10 15.90
N SER A 40 -4.61 -14.86 16.77
CA SER A 40 -3.61 -15.87 17.15
C SER A 40 -4.20 -17.14 17.77
N ARG A 41 -5.44 -17.10 18.27
CA ARG A 41 -6.15 -18.22 18.92
C ARG A 41 -7.16 -18.91 18.00
N GLU A 42 -7.43 -18.30 16.84
CA GLU A 42 -8.41 -18.84 15.90
C GLU A 42 -7.81 -19.95 15.03
N THR A 43 -8.64 -20.91 14.67
CA THR A 43 -8.29 -21.90 13.67
C THR A 43 -8.35 -21.26 12.29
N ARG A 44 -7.42 -21.63 11.39
CA ARG A 44 -7.32 -21.04 10.04
C ARG A 44 -7.18 -19.50 10.09
N ARG A 45 -6.42 -19.01 11.06
CA ARG A 45 -6.24 -17.60 11.37
C ARG A 45 -5.75 -16.77 10.18
N GLU A 46 -5.05 -17.39 9.23
CA GLU A 46 -4.51 -16.77 8.01
C GLU A 46 -5.61 -16.47 6.96
N TYR A 47 -6.81 -17.03 7.13
CA TYR A 47 -7.94 -16.90 6.21
C TYR A 47 -9.12 -16.09 6.78
N ILE A 48 -8.97 -15.45 7.93
CA ILE A 48 -10.05 -14.70 8.60
C ILE A 48 -10.58 -13.57 7.70
N PHE A 49 -9.67 -12.82 7.03
CA PHE A 49 -10.10 -11.77 6.10
C PHE A 49 -10.84 -12.38 4.91
N LYS A 50 -10.32 -13.45 4.35
CA LYS A 50 -10.94 -14.15 3.23
C LYS A 50 -12.35 -14.63 3.58
N ASP A 51 -12.49 -15.26 4.74
CA ASP A 51 -13.73 -15.92 5.12
C ASP A 51 -14.79 -14.94 5.68
N ARG A 52 -14.35 -13.85 6.34
CA ARG A 52 -15.26 -12.94 7.05
C ARG A 52 -15.32 -11.52 6.52
N LEU A 53 -14.23 -10.97 5.95
CA LEU A 53 -14.19 -9.58 5.48
C LEU A 53 -14.50 -9.47 3.98
N MET A 54 -13.83 -10.28 3.15
CA MET A 54 -13.96 -10.19 1.69
C MET A 54 -15.40 -10.28 1.17
N PRO A 55 -16.31 -11.08 1.76
CA PRO A 55 -17.71 -11.12 1.29
C PRO A 55 -18.45 -9.78 1.39
N HIS A 56 -17.98 -8.85 2.23
CA HIS A 56 -18.57 -7.51 2.41
C HIS A 56 -17.95 -6.45 1.49
N LEU A 57 -16.91 -6.81 0.74
CA LEU A 57 -16.13 -5.87 -0.09
C LEU A 57 -16.37 -6.05 -1.59
N CYS A 58 -17.37 -6.87 -1.98
CA CYS A 58 -17.63 -7.19 -3.39
C CYS A 58 -18.09 -5.99 -4.24
N ASP A 59 -18.63 -4.95 -3.61
CA ASP A 59 -19.14 -3.75 -4.27
C ASP A 59 -18.05 -2.69 -4.50
N TYR A 60 -16.81 -2.94 -4.05
CA TYR A 60 -15.67 -2.04 -4.23
C TYR A 60 -14.80 -2.51 -5.40
N ASP A 61 -14.44 -1.59 -6.30
CA ASP A 61 -13.53 -1.86 -7.42
C ASP A 61 -12.09 -2.11 -6.94
N VAL A 62 -11.67 -1.40 -5.88
CA VAL A 62 -10.34 -1.49 -5.28
C VAL A 62 -10.44 -1.55 -3.76
N VAL A 63 -9.72 -2.48 -3.16
CA VAL A 63 -9.55 -2.58 -1.70
C VAL A 63 -8.07 -2.46 -1.37
N MET A 64 -7.70 -1.50 -0.53
CA MET A 64 -6.34 -1.27 -0.10
C MET A 64 -6.17 -1.56 1.39
N PHE A 65 -5.20 -2.40 1.73
CA PHE A 65 -4.80 -2.68 3.11
C PHE A 65 -3.53 -1.89 3.44
N ASP A 66 -3.64 -0.89 4.32
CA ASP A 66 -2.49 -0.19 4.87
C ASP A 66 -1.91 -1.00 6.03
N ASN A 67 -0.73 -1.58 5.83
CA ASN A 67 -0.11 -2.52 6.75
C ASN A 67 1.03 -1.87 7.53
N SER A 68 1.16 -2.24 8.81
CA SER A 68 2.34 -1.89 9.58
C SER A 68 3.59 -2.62 9.04
N PRO A 69 4.80 -2.06 9.24
CA PRO A 69 6.04 -2.74 8.83
C PRO A 69 6.37 -3.97 9.67
N THR A 70 5.64 -4.20 10.75
CA THR A 70 5.85 -5.34 11.65
C THR A 70 5.01 -6.52 11.19
N TRP A 71 5.66 -7.67 10.97
CA TRP A 71 4.98 -8.92 10.62
C TRP A 71 4.04 -9.37 11.75
N ASN A 72 2.77 -9.57 11.43
CA ASN A 72 1.72 -10.01 12.36
C ASN A 72 0.58 -10.68 11.59
N HIS A 73 -0.45 -11.19 12.29
CA HIS A 73 -1.57 -11.89 11.66
C HIS A 73 -2.43 -10.99 10.76
N LEU A 74 -2.44 -9.66 10.97
CA LEU A 74 -3.14 -8.73 10.08
C LEU A 74 -2.43 -8.65 8.73
N VAL A 75 -1.10 -8.57 8.73
CA VAL A 75 -0.28 -8.60 7.52
C VAL A 75 -0.47 -9.93 6.77
N GLU A 76 -0.42 -11.06 7.48
CA GLU A 76 -0.66 -12.39 6.90
C GLU A 76 -2.03 -12.47 6.22
N ASN A 77 -3.07 -11.96 6.88
CA ASN A 77 -4.43 -11.96 6.32
C ASN A 77 -4.60 -11.03 5.13
N SER A 78 -4.00 -9.84 5.17
CA SER A 78 -4.03 -8.93 4.03
C SER A 78 -3.29 -9.50 2.82
N LEU A 79 -2.13 -10.14 3.04
CA LEU A 79 -1.40 -10.85 1.99
C LEU A 79 -2.20 -12.02 1.42
N ALA A 80 -2.88 -12.80 2.26
CA ALA A 80 -3.65 -13.97 1.82
C ALA A 80 -4.81 -13.62 0.87
N VAL A 81 -5.30 -12.37 0.87
CA VAL A 81 -6.42 -11.91 0.03
C VAL A 81 -6.02 -10.92 -1.07
N SER A 82 -4.81 -10.37 -1.02
CA SER A 82 -4.36 -9.37 -1.99
C SER A 82 -3.95 -9.99 -3.33
N ASN A 83 -4.16 -9.26 -4.41
CA ASN A 83 -3.67 -9.61 -5.75
C ASN A 83 -2.32 -8.91 -6.03
N ASN A 84 -2.14 -7.74 -5.47
CA ASN A 84 -0.97 -6.88 -5.66
C ASN A 84 -0.38 -6.50 -4.31
N ILE A 85 0.93 -6.34 -4.27
CA ILE A 85 1.68 -5.85 -3.11
C ILE A 85 2.45 -4.61 -3.58
N ILE A 86 2.19 -3.47 -2.93
CA ILE A 86 2.92 -2.23 -3.16
C ILE A 86 3.87 -2.02 -1.99
N MET A 87 5.17 -1.92 -2.27
CA MET A 87 6.21 -1.79 -1.25
C MET A 87 7.03 -0.51 -1.44
N PRO A 88 6.78 0.53 -0.62
CA PRO A 88 7.63 1.71 -0.59
C PRO A 88 8.97 1.41 0.09
N LEU A 89 10.08 1.77 -0.56
CA LEU A 89 11.44 1.51 -0.12
C LEU A 89 12.16 2.81 0.24
N GLY A 90 12.37 3.07 1.52
CA GLY A 90 13.08 4.27 1.98
C GLY A 90 14.56 4.26 1.56
N CYS A 91 15.04 5.35 0.97
CA CYS A 91 16.43 5.47 0.52
C CYS A 91 17.43 5.74 1.67
N ASN A 92 17.45 4.85 2.67
CA ASN A 92 18.40 4.84 3.77
C ASN A 92 18.83 3.39 4.11
N LEU A 93 19.96 3.25 4.80
CA LEU A 93 20.59 1.95 5.05
C LEU A 93 19.70 1.00 5.88
N LEU A 94 18.96 1.53 6.85
CA LEU A 94 18.09 0.70 7.70
C LEU A 94 16.94 0.12 6.89
N ALA A 95 16.30 0.94 6.06
CA ALA A 95 15.22 0.51 5.18
C ALA A 95 15.73 -0.50 4.12
N TYR A 96 16.94 -0.29 3.59
CA TYR A 96 17.54 -1.23 2.65
C TYR A 96 17.76 -2.60 3.28
N ASN A 97 18.34 -2.67 4.47
CA ASN A 97 18.55 -3.94 5.16
C ASN A 97 17.22 -4.63 5.53
N ALA A 98 16.22 -3.85 5.95
CA ALA A 98 14.90 -4.38 6.27
C ALA A 98 14.15 -4.90 5.03
N SER A 99 14.38 -4.33 3.85
CA SER A 99 13.68 -4.74 2.62
C SER A 99 13.95 -6.20 2.25
N ALA A 100 15.19 -6.67 2.39
CA ALA A 100 15.56 -8.06 2.12
C ALA A 100 14.79 -9.03 3.04
N THR A 101 14.80 -8.77 4.35
CA THR A 101 14.07 -9.59 5.33
C THR A 101 12.57 -9.59 5.08
N ASN A 102 11.99 -8.42 4.73
CA ASN A 102 10.57 -8.34 4.42
C ASN A 102 10.21 -9.14 3.16
N MET A 103 11.07 -9.10 2.15
CA MET A 103 10.90 -9.90 0.93
C MET A 103 10.93 -11.39 1.20
N GLU A 104 11.93 -11.86 1.95
CA GLU A 104 12.04 -13.26 2.39
C GLU A 104 10.76 -13.69 3.12
N SER A 105 10.29 -12.91 4.08
CA SER A 105 9.07 -13.20 4.84
C SER A 105 7.83 -13.30 3.95
N ILE A 106 7.68 -12.42 2.94
CA ILE A 106 6.58 -12.48 1.99
C ILE A 106 6.64 -13.76 1.15
N TRP A 107 7.82 -14.09 0.61
CA TRP A 107 7.99 -15.28 -0.22
C TRP A 107 7.78 -16.57 0.56
N ASP A 108 8.34 -16.68 1.77
CA ASP A 108 8.15 -17.82 2.65
C ASP A 108 6.66 -18.01 2.98
N PHE A 109 5.96 -16.91 3.28
CA PHE A 109 4.52 -16.96 3.55
C PHE A 109 3.73 -17.41 2.33
N GLN A 110 4.05 -16.88 1.14
CA GLN A 110 3.40 -17.29 -0.12
C GLN A 110 3.60 -18.77 -0.40
N GLU A 111 4.82 -19.29 -0.18
CA GLU A 111 5.16 -20.71 -0.40
C GLU A 111 4.41 -21.61 0.59
N VAL A 112 4.47 -21.30 1.90
CA VAL A 112 3.81 -22.07 2.97
C VAL A 112 2.29 -22.10 2.75
N MET A 113 1.69 -20.97 2.39
CA MET A 113 0.26 -20.85 2.16
C MET A 113 -0.19 -21.29 0.78
N LYS A 114 0.75 -21.64 -0.11
CA LYS A 114 0.49 -22.00 -1.52
C LYS A 114 -0.34 -20.93 -2.25
N LEU A 115 -0.04 -19.67 -1.99
CA LEU A 115 -0.72 -18.56 -2.64
C LEU A 115 -0.31 -18.48 -4.11
N LYS A 116 -1.20 -17.96 -4.95
CA LYS A 116 -0.79 -17.56 -6.30
C LYS A 116 0.26 -16.46 -6.19
N LYS A 117 1.23 -16.46 -7.10
CA LYS A 117 2.23 -15.37 -7.16
C LYS A 117 1.49 -14.04 -7.33
N GLN A 118 1.66 -13.17 -6.34
CA GLN A 118 1.09 -11.82 -6.35
C GLN A 118 1.97 -10.91 -7.20
N ASN A 119 1.37 -9.88 -7.77
CA ASN A 119 2.12 -8.85 -8.46
C ASN A 119 2.79 -7.96 -7.41
N LEU A 120 4.12 -7.90 -7.43
CA LEU A 120 4.90 -7.07 -6.50
C LEU A 120 5.38 -5.83 -7.23
N ILE A 121 5.08 -4.66 -6.67
CA ILE A 121 5.44 -3.35 -7.19
C ILE A 121 6.24 -2.63 -6.12
N MET A 122 7.43 -2.17 -6.45
CA MET A 122 8.33 -1.46 -5.54
C MET A 122 8.64 -0.08 -6.07
N PHE A 123 8.78 0.89 -5.18
CA PHE A 123 9.27 2.21 -5.53
C PHE A 123 10.15 2.81 -4.44
N SER A 124 11.13 3.60 -4.86
CA SER A 124 11.99 4.34 -3.94
C SER A 124 11.28 5.55 -3.37
N THR A 125 11.36 5.74 -2.06
CA THR A 125 10.80 6.90 -1.37
C THR A 125 11.82 7.57 -0.46
N LEU A 126 11.51 8.79 -0.01
CA LEU A 126 12.41 9.60 0.82
C LEU A 126 13.79 9.81 0.19
N LEU A 127 13.88 9.75 -1.14
CA LEU A 127 15.12 9.99 -1.87
C LEU A 127 15.59 11.43 -1.66
N ASP A 128 16.82 11.60 -1.22
CA ASP A 128 17.44 12.91 -1.04
C ASP A 128 18.71 13.07 -1.90
N ARG A 129 19.39 14.22 -1.79
CA ARG A 129 20.57 14.56 -2.60
C ARG A 129 21.87 14.00 -2.04
N THR A 130 21.84 13.29 -0.92
CA THR A 130 23.07 12.72 -0.34
C THR A 130 23.59 11.56 -1.19
N SER A 131 24.91 11.41 -1.23
CA SER A 131 25.54 10.31 -1.96
C SER A 131 25.05 8.94 -1.50
N LEU A 132 24.83 8.77 -0.18
CA LEU A 132 24.34 7.51 0.38
C LEU A 132 22.91 7.20 -0.10
N SER A 133 22.01 8.17 -0.09
CA SER A 133 20.62 7.98 -0.55
C SER A 133 20.58 7.61 -2.03
N GLN A 134 21.41 8.27 -2.86
CA GLN A 134 21.52 7.96 -4.29
C GLN A 134 22.11 6.55 -4.54
N GLN A 135 23.10 6.14 -3.77
CA GLN A 135 23.69 4.80 -3.85
C GLN A 135 22.66 3.73 -3.49
N ILE A 136 21.89 3.94 -2.40
CA ILE A 136 20.83 2.98 -1.99
C ILE A 136 19.75 2.88 -3.04
N ASN A 137 19.31 4.00 -3.63
CA ASN A 137 18.38 3.98 -4.75
C ASN A 137 18.91 3.15 -5.93
N ALA A 138 20.19 3.34 -6.29
CA ALA A 138 20.82 2.57 -7.34
C ALA A 138 20.87 1.06 -7.02
N MET A 139 21.13 0.71 -5.75
CA MET A 139 21.10 -0.70 -5.29
C MET A 139 19.70 -1.30 -5.40
N TYR A 140 18.63 -0.57 -5.06
CA TYR A 140 17.27 -1.04 -5.27
C TYR A 140 16.97 -1.31 -6.75
N LEU A 141 17.29 -0.36 -7.63
CA LEU A 141 17.10 -0.50 -9.07
C LEU A 141 17.91 -1.66 -9.67
N GLN A 142 19.09 -1.98 -9.10
CA GLN A 142 19.89 -3.11 -9.54
C GLN A 142 19.37 -4.44 -9.01
N ASN A 143 19.05 -4.53 -7.72
CA ASN A 143 18.73 -5.80 -7.06
C ASN A 143 17.28 -6.22 -7.24
N TYR A 144 16.37 -5.28 -7.46
CA TYR A 144 14.92 -5.50 -7.59
C TYR A 144 14.35 -4.99 -8.92
N ALA A 145 15.16 -4.93 -9.97
CA ALA A 145 14.83 -4.30 -11.26
C ALA A 145 13.47 -4.72 -11.83
N GLU A 146 13.09 -5.99 -11.70
CA GLU A 146 11.81 -6.52 -12.21
C GLU A 146 10.58 -5.99 -11.47
N TYR A 147 10.75 -5.57 -10.20
CA TYR A 147 9.66 -5.08 -9.33
C TYR A 147 9.60 -3.57 -9.28
N MET A 148 10.72 -2.88 -9.55
CA MET A 148 10.81 -1.44 -9.41
C MET A 148 10.00 -0.70 -10.47
N VAL A 149 9.35 0.39 -10.05
CA VAL A 149 8.90 1.46 -10.95
C VAL A 149 10.01 2.48 -11.14
N SER A 150 9.93 3.26 -12.20
CA SER A 150 10.99 4.21 -12.56
C SER A 150 10.94 5.50 -11.77
N THR A 151 9.75 5.90 -11.31
CA THR A 151 9.53 7.17 -10.59
C THR A 151 9.83 7.03 -9.09
N PRO A 152 10.90 7.63 -8.57
CA PRO A 152 11.15 7.71 -7.14
C PRO A 152 10.40 8.89 -6.52
N ILE A 153 9.98 8.76 -5.27
CA ILE A 153 9.44 9.88 -4.48
C ILE A 153 10.55 10.54 -3.68
N ARG A 154 10.86 11.79 -4.01
CA ARG A 154 11.88 12.58 -3.31
C ARG A 154 11.35 13.08 -1.96
N ARG A 155 12.28 13.26 -1.03
CA ARG A 155 11.97 13.90 0.24
C ARG A 155 11.51 15.34 0.00
N SER A 156 10.32 15.69 0.53
CA SER A 156 9.75 17.03 0.43
C SER A 156 8.98 17.37 1.70
N VAL A 157 9.16 18.57 2.20
CA VAL A 157 8.38 19.12 3.33
C VAL A 157 6.90 19.29 2.96
N LYS A 158 6.59 19.32 1.65
CA LYS A 158 5.20 19.43 1.17
C LYS A 158 4.31 18.28 1.60
N PHE A 159 4.86 17.08 1.81
CA PHE A 159 4.09 15.94 2.33
C PHE A 159 3.67 16.18 3.79
N GLU A 160 4.55 16.71 4.63
CA GLU A 160 4.24 17.01 6.02
C GLU A 160 3.22 18.17 6.12
N GLU A 161 3.39 19.21 5.30
CA GLU A 161 2.46 20.34 5.21
C GLU A 161 1.06 19.87 4.75
N ALA A 162 0.98 19.01 3.74
CA ALA A 162 -0.28 18.42 3.25
C ALA A 162 -0.97 17.61 4.36
N LEU A 163 -0.20 16.76 5.06
CA LEU A 163 -0.72 15.98 6.20
C LEU A 163 -1.27 16.86 7.32
N MET A 164 -0.55 17.95 7.68
CA MET A 164 -1.04 18.93 8.66
C MET A 164 -2.34 19.60 8.21
N SER A 165 -2.48 19.83 6.91
CA SER A 165 -3.68 20.41 6.30
C SER A 165 -4.81 19.40 6.08
N LYS A 166 -4.57 18.11 6.38
CA LYS A 166 -5.50 16.98 6.13
C LYS A 166 -5.92 16.89 4.66
N GLN A 167 -4.99 17.11 3.76
CA GLN A 167 -5.16 17.06 2.33
C GLN A 167 -4.16 16.09 1.71
N SER A 168 -4.48 15.52 0.56
CA SER A 168 -3.50 14.81 -0.25
C SER A 168 -2.46 15.79 -0.81
N ILE A 169 -1.29 15.29 -1.20
CA ILE A 169 -0.28 16.13 -1.86
C ILE A 169 -0.80 16.72 -3.18
N LEU A 170 -1.69 15.99 -3.85
CA LEU A 170 -2.31 16.42 -5.11
C LEU A 170 -3.28 17.57 -4.91
N GLU A 171 -3.98 17.63 -3.76
CA GLU A 171 -4.87 18.74 -3.41
C GLU A 171 -4.08 19.92 -2.83
N TYR A 172 -3.15 19.65 -1.92
CA TYR A 172 -2.41 20.69 -1.19
C TYR A 172 -1.43 21.47 -2.06
N ALA A 173 -0.71 20.80 -2.94
CA ALA A 173 0.37 21.36 -3.73
C ALA A 173 0.42 20.79 -5.15
N SER A 174 -0.70 20.83 -5.87
CA SER A 174 -0.93 20.22 -7.19
C SER A 174 0.13 20.58 -8.26
N THR A 175 0.76 21.74 -8.17
CA THR A 175 1.79 22.21 -9.12
C THR A 175 3.22 21.94 -8.65
N SER A 176 3.39 21.23 -7.52
CA SER A 176 4.71 20.93 -6.98
C SER A 176 5.31 19.69 -7.64
N ILE A 177 6.66 19.62 -7.62
CA ILE A 177 7.38 18.41 -8.06
C ILE A 177 6.94 17.17 -7.25
N ALA A 178 6.62 17.33 -5.97
CA ALA A 178 6.15 16.24 -5.12
C ALA A 178 4.80 15.67 -5.59
N ALA A 179 3.88 16.53 -6.03
CA ALA A 179 2.60 16.11 -6.59
C ALA A 179 2.80 15.43 -7.95
N ASP A 180 3.66 15.98 -8.81
CA ASP A 180 3.97 15.39 -10.11
C ASP A 180 4.58 13.99 -9.98
N GLU A 181 5.59 13.83 -9.10
CA GLU A 181 6.18 12.51 -8.83
C GLU A 181 5.14 11.50 -8.33
N TYR A 182 4.27 11.92 -7.43
CA TYR A 182 3.21 11.05 -6.91
C TYR A 182 2.20 10.66 -7.99
N TYR A 183 1.85 11.61 -8.85
CA TYR A 183 0.96 11.35 -9.97
C TYR A 183 1.58 10.36 -10.98
N GLN A 184 2.85 10.56 -11.35
CA GLN A 184 3.57 9.63 -12.23
C GLN A 184 3.70 8.24 -11.60
N LEU A 185 4.00 8.16 -10.30
CA LEU A 185 4.04 6.89 -9.57
C LEU A 185 2.70 6.15 -9.65
N ILE A 186 1.57 6.84 -9.38
CA ILE A 186 0.23 6.24 -9.46
C ILE A 186 -0.04 5.67 -10.85
N LEU A 187 0.33 6.40 -11.91
CA LEU A 187 0.17 5.92 -13.28
C LEU A 187 1.01 4.66 -13.53
N GLU A 188 2.29 4.64 -13.16
CA GLU A 188 3.16 3.48 -13.34
C GLU A 188 2.65 2.26 -12.56
N GLU A 189 2.19 2.45 -11.31
CA GLU A 189 1.60 1.38 -10.50
C GLU A 189 0.32 0.85 -11.13
N TRP A 190 -0.58 1.74 -11.57
CA TRP A 190 -1.83 1.37 -12.22
C TRP A 190 -1.60 0.52 -13.47
N TYR A 191 -0.58 0.86 -14.27
CA TYR A 191 -0.20 0.05 -15.44
C TYR A 191 0.33 -1.31 -15.06
N LYS A 192 1.20 -1.38 -14.08
CA LYS A 192 1.72 -2.65 -13.58
C LYS A 192 0.61 -3.56 -13.03
N ILE A 193 -0.36 -2.97 -12.32
CA ILE A 193 -1.53 -3.70 -11.79
C ILE A 193 -2.39 -4.27 -12.92
N ASN A 194 -2.62 -3.51 -13.97
CA ASN A 194 -3.50 -3.92 -15.07
C ASN A 194 -2.76 -4.60 -16.23
N ASN A 195 -1.45 -4.86 -16.12
CA ASN A 195 -0.61 -5.42 -17.18
C ASN A 195 -0.70 -4.63 -18.50
N GLN A 196 -0.88 -3.31 -18.44
CA GLN A 196 -0.95 -2.41 -19.58
C GLN A 196 0.42 -1.77 -19.83
N ASP A 197 0.75 -1.52 -21.11
CA ASP A 197 1.97 -0.81 -21.47
C ASP A 197 1.83 0.68 -21.10
N PRO A 198 2.75 1.25 -20.27
CA PRO A 198 2.72 2.67 -19.91
C PRO A 198 2.72 3.63 -21.12
N SER A 199 3.30 3.19 -22.24
CA SER A 199 3.33 3.97 -23.49
C SER A 199 1.95 4.11 -24.17
N CYS A 200 0.96 3.30 -23.78
CA CYS A 200 -0.39 3.33 -24.34
C CYS A 200 -1.28 4.41 -23.74
N VAL A 201 -0.83 5.13 -22.71
CA VAL A 201 -1.59 6.22 -22.10
C VAL A 201 -0.98 7.55 -22.48
N ALA A 202 -1.32 7.96 -23.66
CA ALA A 202 -1.24 9.36 -24.01
C ALA A 202 -2.23 10.14 -23.13
N GLU A 203 -1.67 10.99 -22.25
CA GLU A 203 -2.36 12.15 -21.69
C GLU A 203 -3.73 11.92 -21.02
N ILE A 204 -3.79 11.10 -19.96
CA ILE A 204 -4.85 11.34 -18.96
C ILE A 204 -4.40 12.59 -18.20
N SER A 205 -5.06 13.72 -18.47
CA SER A 205 -4.77 14.96 -17.75
C SER A 205 -5.27 14.84 -16.31
N PHE A 206 -4.58 15.46 -15.36
CA PHE A 206 -5.01 15.55 -13.96
C PHE A 206 -6.47 16.05 -13.81
N LYS A 207 -6.97 16.83 -14.76
CA LYS A 207 -8.36 17.27 -14.83
C LYS A 207 -9.37 16.14 -14.98
N GLU A 208 -9.06 15.13 -15.78
CA GLU A 208 -9.99 14.00 -16.02
C GLU A 208 -10.14 13.07 -14.82
N LEU A 209 -9.12 12.98 -13.96
CA LEU A 209 -9.19 12.21 -12.71
C LEU A 209 -9.90 12.94 -11.56
N THR A 210 -10.03 14.26 -11.63
CA THR A 210 -10.73 15.07 -10.61
C THR A 210 -12.17 15.39 -10.98
N GLU A 211 -12.58 15.12 -12.22
CA GLU A 211 -13.96 15.33 -12.71
C GLU A 211 -14.77 14.02 -12.83
N ALA A 212 -14.15 12.85 -12.56
CA ALA A 212 -14.81 11.55 -12.52
C ALA A 212 -15.20 11.16 -11.09
#